data_b18adb66c94466e0dc27f1c47aed627d
#
_entry.id   b18adb66c94466e0dc27f1c47aed627d
#
_cell.length_a   1.000
_cell.length_b   1.000
_cell.length_c   1.000
_cell.angle_alpha   90.00
_cell.angle_beta   90.00
_cell.angle_gamma   90.00
#
_symmetry.space_group_name_H-M   'P 1'
#
loop_
_entity.id
_entity.type
_entity.pdbx_description
1 polymer ?
#
loop_
_entity_poly.entity_id
_entity_poly.type
_entity_poly.pdbx_seq_one_letter_code
_entity_poly.pdbx_strand_id
1 'polypeptide(L)'
;SVWVFYRNMRPLYVLLHWLDSYQTGKKNEALNNDTQITEFRKLNDAAVRYAERTEQMFEQQKQFIGNASHEIQTPLAICRNRLEMLMDDDSLSENQLGELMKTHQTLEYITKLNKSLLLLTKIDNGQFTDTKDLELNTLLKQCLEDYKEVYDYRNIEVNITEQDRFHIVMNESLAVALLTNLLKNAFVHNMDGGRIQIIITKNSITFRNSGSGHPLDEEHIFERFYQGSKKEGSTGLGLAIADSICRLQHLNIRYYFEQEEHCFEILK
;
A
#
# COMPACT_ATOMS: atom_id res chain seq x y z
N SER A 1 -15.45 46.17 26.15
CA SER A 1 -14.31 46.09 25.15
C SER A 1 -13.96 44.67 24.75
N VAL A 2 -13.75 43.74 25.69
CA VAL A 2 -13.32 42.35 25.38
C VAL A 2 -14.37 41.57 24.59
N TRP A 3 -15.66 41.71 24.93
CA TRP A 3 -16.76 41.04 24.24
C TRP A 3 -16.89 41.45 22.74
N VAL A 4 -16.69 42.74 22.45
CA VAL A 4 -16.70 43.26 21.07
C VAL A 4 -15.54 42.69 20.25
N PHE A 5 -14.36 42.55 20.86
CA PHE A 5 -13.21 41.94 20.24
C PHE A 5 -13.46 40.48 19.87
N TYR A 6 -13.96 39.65 20.80
CA TYR A 6 -14.30 38.26 20.54
C TYR A 6 -15.37 38.12 19.44
N ARG A 7 -16.39 38.97 19.44
CA ARG A 7 -17.43 38.96 18.41
C ARG A 7 -16.87 39.29 17.02
N ASN A 8 -15.93 40.22 16.94
CA ASN A 8 -15.31 40.59 15.68
C ASN A 8 -14.28 39.56 15.19
N MET A 9 -13.66 38.76 16.08
CA MET A 9 -12.73 37.72 15.74
C MET A 9 -13.39 36.36 15.44
N ARG A 10 -14.66 36.17 15.78
CA ARG A 10 -15.40 34.93 15.56
C ARG A 10 -15.28 34.41 14.11
N PRO A 11 -15.39 35.26 13.06
CA PRO A 11 -15.23 34.78 11.68
C PRO A 11 -13.87 34.15 11.37
N LEU A 12 -12.80 34.66 12.02
CA LEU A 12 -11.46 34.08 11.87
C LEU A 12 -11.39 32.68 12.50
N TYR A 13 -11.95 32.47 13.69
CA TYR A 13 -11.98 31.16 14.34
C TYR A 13 -12.81 30.13 13.55
N VAL A 14 -13.95 30.57 12.97
CA VAL A 14 -14.78 29.71 12.13
C VAL A 14 -14.02 29.27 10.90
N LEU A 15 -13.30 30.18 10.24
CA LEU A 15 -12.48 29.86 9.08
C LEU A 15 -11.33 28.91 9.43
N LEU A 16 -10.63 29.16 10.54
CA LEU A 16 -9.54 28.29 11.01
C LEU A 16 -10.06 26.87 11.28
N HIS A 17 -11.18 26.77 12.00
CA HIS A 17 -11.79 25.46 12.27
C HIS A 17 -12.21 24.72 11.01
N TRP A 18 -12.76 25.44 10.03
CA TRP A 18 -13.13 24.86 8.74
C TRP A 18 -11.90 24.38 7.99
N LEU A 19 -10.79 25.14 7.95
CA LEU A 19 -9.54 24.75 7.32
C LEU A 19 -8.92 23.51 7.99
N ASP A 20 -8.93 23.46 9.33
CA ASP A 20 -8.42 22.32 10.10
C ASP A 20 -9.23 21.04 9.87
N SER A 21 -10.54 21.17 9.63
CA SER A 21 -11.44 20.04 9.39
C SER A 21 -11.50 19.62 7.90
N TYR A 22 -11.00 20.46 6.98
CA TYR A 22 -11.08 20.21 5.54
C TYR A 22 -10.20 19.04 5.13
N GLN A 23 -10.78 18.06 4.42
CA GLN A 23 -10.08 16.89 3.92
C GLN A 23 -10.28 16.77 2.42
N THR A 24 -9.22 16.97 1.65
CA THR A 24 -9.24 16.82 0.19
C THR A 24 -9.66 15.40 -0.22
N GLY A 25 -10.54 15.29 -1.20
CA GLY A 25 -11.07 14.02 -1.69
C GLY A 25 -12.20 13.43 -0.84
N LYS A 26 -12.64 14.12 0.22
CA LYS A 26 -13.80 13.74 1.02
C LYS A 26 -14.92 14.78 0.92
N LYS A 27 -16.12 14.37 1.31
CA LYS A 27 -17.25 15.30 1.40
C LYS A 27 -17.04 16.25 2.56
N ASN A 28 -16.75 17.52 2.29
CA ASN A 28 -16.58 18.56 3.26
C ASN A 28 -17.88 19.40 3.41
N GLU A 29 -18.10 19.95 4.58
CA GLU A 29 -19.16 20.93 4.78
C GLU A 29 -18.77 22.25 4.13
N ALA A 30 -19.75 22.96 3.57
CA ALA A 30 -19.52 24.29 3.01
C ALA A 30 -19.13 25.27 4.13
N LEU A 31 -18.20 26.19 3.83
CA LEU A 31 -17.85 27.25 4.78
C LEU A 31 -19.06 28.17 4.99
N ASN A 32 -19.68 28.05 6.14
CA ASN A 32 -20.76 28.93 6.56
C ASN A 32 -20.21 29.97 7.53
N ASN A 33 -19.65 31.05 6.98
CA ASN A 33 -18.97 32.10 7.73
C ASN A 33 -19.38 33.49 7.23
N ASP A 34 -20.64 33.85 7.51
CA ASP A 34 -21.16 35.16 7.15
C ASP A 34 -20.54 36.28 8.04
N THR A 35 -19.97 37.28 7.38
CA THR A 35 -19.32 38.42 8.08
C THR A 35 -19.50 39.70 7.28
N GLN A 36 -19.73 40.80 8.01
CA GLN A 36 -19.79 42.15 7.42
C GLN A 36 -18.40 42.81 7.25
N ILE A 37 -17.35 42.19 7.82
CA ILE A 37 -15.98 42.71 7.72
C ILE A 37 -15.43 42.28 6.38
N THR A 38 -15.13 43.26 5.53
CA THR A 38 -14.71 43.08 4.13
C THR A 38 -13.45 42.21 4.01
N GLU A 39 -12.51 42.38 4.94
CA GLU A 39 -11.24 41.62 4.94
C GLU A 39 -11.48 40.13 5.23
N PHE A 40 -12.35 39.81 6.19
CA PHE A 40 -12.69 38.41 6.46
C PHE A 40 -13.52 37.78 5.35
N ARG A 41 -14.40 38.52 4.69
CA ARG A 41 -15.12 38.04 3.51
C ARG A 41 -14.16 37.69 2.38
N LYS A 42 -13.21 38.59 2.06
CA LYS A 42 -12.16 38.32 1.06
C LYS A 42 -11.31 37.09 1.41
N LEU A 43 -11.00 36.91 2.72
CA LEU A 43 -10.23 35.78 3.21
C LEU A 43 -11.03 34.47 3.07
N ASN A 44 -12.33 34.46 3.44
CA ASN A 44 -13.22 33.33 3.23
C ASN A 44 -13.31 32.93 1.76
N ASP A 45 -13.54 33.91 0.86
CA ASP A 45 -13.61 33.67 -0.57
C ASP A 45 -12.28 33.11 -1.14
N ALA A 46 -11.15 33.60 -0.64
CA ALA A 46 -9.84 33.10 -1.03
C ALA A 46 -9.63 31.65 -0.56
N ALA A 47 -10.00 31.35 0.67
CA ALA A 47 -9.89 30.00 1.23
C ALA A 47 -10.77 28.99 0.49
N VAL A 48 -12.03 29.35 0.19
CA VAL A 48 -12.95 28.50 -0.59
C VAL A 48 -12.41 28.26 -1.99
N ARG A 49 -11.98 29.33 -2.70
CA ARG A 49 -11.38 29.15 -4.04
C ARG A 49 -10.13 28.27 -4.03
N TYR A 50 -9.30 28.38 -2.99
CA TYR A 50 -8.12 27.52 -2.86
C TYR A 50 -8.51 26.07 -2.63
N ALA A 51 -9.49 25.82 -1.74
CA ALA A 51 -10.01 24.49 -1.48
C ALA A 51 -10.63 23.86 -2.75
N GLU A 52 -11.45 24.59 -3.48
CA GLU A 52 -12.05 24.14 -4.76
C GLU A 52 -10.97 23.81 -5.80
N ARG A 53 -9.93 24.65 -5.91
CA ARG A 53 -8.83 24.40 -6.84
C ARG A 53 -8.05 23.15 -6.44
N THR A 54 -7.80 22.94 -5.15
CA THR A 54 -7.12 21.76 -4.63
C THR A 54 -7.93 20.50 -4.92
N GLU A 55 -9.25 20.55 -4.74
CA GLU A 55 -10.15 19.44 -5.03
C GLU A 55 -10.16 19.10 -6.53
N GLN A 56 -10.21 20.11 -7.40
CA GLN A 56 -10.13 19.90 -8.85
C GLN A 56 -8.81 19.25 -9.27
N MET A 57 -7.69 19.72 -8.71
CA MET A 57 -6.36 19.12 -8.97
C MET A 57 -6.30 17.67 -8.50
N PHE A 58 -6.86 17.39 -7.32
CA PHE A 58 -6.93 16.04 -6.77
C PHE A 58 -7.75 15.10 -7.66
N GLU A 59 -8.93 15.54 -8.11
CA GLU A 59 -9.78 14.73 -9.01
C GLU A 59 -9.14 14.52 -10.38
N GLN A 60 -8.48 15.53 -10.94
CA GLN A 60 -7.71 15.40 -12.20
C GLN A 60 -6.56 14.39 -12.03
N GLN A 61 -5.82 14.46 -10.92
CA GLN A 61 -4.75 13.50 -10.63
C GLN A 61 -5.29 12.08 -10.51
N LYS A 62 -6.43 11.89 -9.82
CA LYS A 62 -7.11 10.61 -9.66
C LYS A 62 -7.53 10.01 -11.02
N GLN A 63 -8.13 10.82 -11.87
CA GLN A 63 -8.54 10.39 -13.23
C GLN A 63 -7.32 10.05 -14.09
N PHE A 64 -6.26 10.89 -14.05
CA PHE A 64 -5.03 10.64 -14.79
C PHE A 64 -4.41 9.30 -14.41
N ILE A 65 -4.32 8.99 -13.11
CA ILE A 65 -3.77 7.72 -12.63
C ILE A 65 -4.63 6.55 -13.04
N GLY A 66 -5.98 6.67 -12.95
CA GLY A 66 -6.91 5.65 -13.38
C GLY A 66 -6.73 5.31 -14.87
N ASN A 67 -6.67 6.33 -15.72
CA ASN A 67 -6.50 6.16 -17.16
C ASN A 67 -5.10 5.62 -17.51
N ALA A 68 -4.05 6.19 -16.95
CA ALA A 68 -2.68 5.74 -17.17
C ALA A 68 -2.49 4.26 -16.81
N SER A 69 -3.21 3.76 -15.80
CA SER A 69 -3.19 2.36 -15.40
C SER A 69 -3.56 1.43 -16.54
N HIS A 70 -4.69 1.72 -17.18
CA HIS A 70 -5.20 0.89 -18.28
C HIS A 70 -4.35 1.04 -19.54
N GLU A 71 -3.94 2.27 -19.86
CA GLU A 71 -3.14 2.59 -21.04
C GLU A 71 -1.73 1.95 -21.00
N ILE A 72 -1.15 1.73 -19.82
CA ILE A 72 0.16 1.07 -19.67
C ILE A 72 0.01 -0.46 -19.57
N GLN A 73 -1.03 -0.96 -18.90
CA GLN A 73 -1.22 -2.41 -18.73
C GLN A 73 -1.50 -3.12 -20.06
N THR A 74 -2.26 -2.51 -20.96
CA THR A 74 -2.63 -3.08 -22.26
C THR A 74 -1.41 -3.37 -23.14
N PRO A 75 -0.51 -2.41 -23.46
CA PRO A 75 0.67 -2.70 -24.26
C PRO A 75 1.64 -3.67 -23.58
N LEU A 76 1.77 -3.65 -22.26
CA LEU A 76 2.59 -4.64 -21.54
C LEU A 76 2.03 -6.06 -21.70
N ALA A 77 0.71 -6.24 -21.63
CA ALA A 77 0.06 -7.53 -21.85
C ALA A 77 0.25 -8.02 -23.30
N ILE A 78 0.14 -7.12 -24.28
CA ILE A 78 0.38 -7.45 -25.70
C ILE A 78 1.84 -7.89 -25.91
N CYS A 79 2.80 -7.14 -25.36
CA CYS A 79 4.22 -7.50 -25.46
C CYS A 79 4.51 -8.88 -24.84
N ARG A 80 3.95 -9.14 -23.65
CA ARG A 80 4.08 -10.43 -22.97
C ARG A 80 3.54 -11.57 -23.83
N ASN A 81 2.31 -11.46 -24.33
CA ASN A 81 1.70 -12.50 -25.14
C ASN A 81 2.51 -12.77 -26.43
N ARG A 82 3.05 -11.71 -27.07
CA ARG A 82 3.91 -11.87 -28.25
C ARG A 82 5.21 -12.57 -27.94
N LEU A 83 5.83 -12.27 -26.78
CA LEU A 83 7.04 -12.96 -26.34
C LEU A 83 6.76 -14.44 -26.03
N GLU A 84 5.66 -14.75 -25.35
CA GLU A 84 5.23 -16.12 -25.06
C GLU A 84 5.03 -16.91 -26.37
N MET A 85 4.34 -16.33 -27.38
CA MET A 85 4.17 -16.95 -28.70
C MET A 85 5.50 -17.19 -29.44
N LEU A 86 6.47 -16.25 -29.29
CA LEU A 86 7.80 -16.44 -29.92
C LEU A 86 8.61 -17.52 -29.20
N MET A 87 8.46 -17.65 -27.88
CA MET A 87 9.16 -18.67 -27.08
C MET A 87 8.66 -20.09 -27.34
N ASP A 88 7.44 -20.24 -27.88
CA ASP A 88 6.86 -21.55 -28.28
C ASP A 88 7.37 -22.06 -29.66
N ASP A 89 8.24 -21.28 -30.34
CA ASP A 89 8.78 -21.68 -31.62
C ASP A 89 9.97 -22.67 -31.46
N ASP A 90 9.78 -23.92 -31.82
CA ASP A 90 10.77 -25.00 -31.74
C ASP A 90 12.02 -24.76 -32.61
N SER A 91 11.98 -23.77 -33.53
CA SER A 91 13.11 -23.44 -34.40
C SER A 91 14.16 -22.52 -33.76
N LEU A 92 13.89 -22.00 -32.55
CA LEU A 92 14.80 -21.10 -31.83
C LEU A 92 16.06 -21.84 -31.37
N SER A 93 17.21 -21.19 -31.56
CA SER A 93 18.45 -21.62 -30.90
C SER A 93 18.38 -21.34 -29.36
N GLU A 94 19.15 -22.14 -28.59
CA GLU A 94 19.23 -21.92 -27.12
C GLU A 94 19.60 -20.48 -26.77
N ASN A 95 20.47 -19.85 -27.54
CA ASN A 95 20.86 -18.47 -27.30
C ASN A 95 19.70 -17.48 -27.54
N GLN A 96 18.93 -17.67 -28.60
CA GLN A 96 17.74 -16.84 -28.89
C GLN A 96 16.67 -17.05 -27.83
N LEU A 97 16.40 -18.29 -27.45
CA LEU A 97 15.44 -18.58 -26.36
C LEU A 97 15.91 -17.93 -25.04
N GLY A 98 17.20 -18.00 -24.71
CA GLY A 98 17.77 -17.36 -23.53
C GLY A 98 17.55 -15.84 -23.51
N GLU A 99 17.73 -15.16 -24.64
CA GLU A 99 17.49 -13.71 -24.73
C GLU A 99 15.98 -13.34 -24.65
N LEU A 100 15.10 -14.15 -25.23
CA LEU A 100 13.65 -13.99 -25.09
C LEU A 100 13.21 -14.18 -23.64
N MET A 101 13.74 -15.18 -22.93
CA MET A 101 13.46 -15.40 -21.51
C MET A 101 13.88 -14.21 -20.63
N LYS A 102 15.06 -13.65 -20.85
CA LYS A 102 15.52 -12.43 -20.15
C LYS A 102 14.61 -11.25 -20.43
N THR A 103 14.19 -11.09 -21.68
CA THR A 103 13.26 -10.01 -22.06
C THR A 103 11.90 -10.19 -21.40
N HIS A 104 11.40 -11.42 -21.36
CA HIS A 104 10.14 -11.77 -20.69
C HIS A 104 10.21 -11.47 -19.18
N GLN A 105 11.29 -11.87 -18.51
CA GLN A 105 11.53 -11.55 -17.08
C GLN A 105 11.54 -10.05 -16.83
N THR A 106 12.21 -9.28 -17.70
CA THR A 106 12.24 -7.81 -17.61
C THR A 106 10.84 -7.21 -17.75
N LEU A 107 10.05 -7.71 -18.70
CA LEU A 107 8.68 -7.27 -18.92
C LEU A 107 7.77 -7.61 -17.73
N GLU A 108 7.92 -8.79 -17.14
CA GLU A 108 7.21 -9.17 -15.91
C GLU A 108 7.57 -8.24 -14.74
N TYR A 109 8.86 -7.93 -14.59
CA TYR A 109 9.31 -6.98 -13.57
C TYR A 109 8.66 -5.60 -13.75
N ILE A 110 8.67 -5.04 -14.97
CA ILE A 110 8.02 -3.75 -15.29
C ILE A 110 6.52 -3.82 -15.00
N THR A 111 5.86 -4.92 -15.35
CA THR A 111 4.43 -5.13 -15.10
C THR A 111 4.11 -5.14 -13.60
N LYS A 112 4.91 -5.85 -12.79
CA LYS A 112 4.78 -5.88 -11.32
C LYS A 112 5.03 -4.50 -10.72
N LEU A 113 6.08 -3.81 -11.18
CA LEU A 113 6.43 -2.47 -10.74
C LEU A 113 5.29 -1.48 -10.99
N ASN A 114 4.76 -1.47 -12.23
CA ASN A 114 3.65 -0.61 -12.62
C ASN A 114 2.39 -0.88 -11.76
N LYS A 115 2.00 -2.15 -11.59
CA LYS A 115 0.87 -2.52 -10.72
C LYS A 115 1.05 -2.03 -9.29
N SER A 116 2.25 -2.15 -8.73
CA SER A 116 2.57 -1.72 -7.37
C SER A 116 2.51 -0.20 -7.21
N LEU A 117 3.06 0.55 -8.17
CA LEU A 117 2.99 2.03 -8.18
C LEU A 117 1.56 2.53 -8.28
N LEU A 118 0.76 1.90 -9.15
CA LEU A 118 -0.65 2.25 -9.31
C LEU A 118 -1.46 1.95 -8.04
N LEU A 119 -1.20 0.81 -7.39
CA LEU A 119 -1.84 0.48 -6.12
C LEU A 119 -1.50 1.54 -5.05
N LEU A 120 -0.21 1.88 -4.89
CA LEU A 120 0.23 2.94 -3.97
C LEU A 120 -0.50 4.26 -4.25
N THR A 121 -0.56 4.66 -5.50
CA THR A 121 -1.22 5.91 -5.87
C THR A 121 -2.72 5.89 -5.60
N LYS A 122 -3.39 4.75 -5.80
CA LYS A 122 -4.81 4.56 -5.44
C LYS A 122 -5.03 4.62 -3.93
N ILE A 123 -4.09 4.07 -3.14
CA ILE A 123 -4.12 4.14 -1.67
C ILE A 123 -3.95 5.59 -1.22
N ASP A 124 -2.91 6.27 -1.70
CA ASP A 124 -2.60 7.66 -1.35
C ASP A 124 -3.77 8.62 -1.70
N ASN A 125 -4.51 8.31 -2.76
CA ASN A 125 -5.68 9.08 -3.20
C ASN A 125 -7.01 8.60 -2.58
N GLY A 126 -7.00 7.71 -1.60
CA GLY A 126 -8.20 7.27 -0.88
C GLY A 126 -9.28 6.61 -1.76
N GLN A 127 -8.89 5.92 -2.86
CA GLN A 127 -9.83 5.38 -3.84
C GLN A 127 -10.57 4.11 -3.38
N PHE A 128 -10.27 3.59 -2.20
CA PHE A 128 -10.87 2.37 -1.64
C PHE A 128 -11.97 2.71 -0.64
N THR A 129 -13.17 2.97 -1.12
CA THR A 129 -14.32 3.43 -0.32
C THR A 129 -15.24 2.31 0.14
N ASP A 130 -15.23 1.16 -0.57
CA ASP A 130 -16.04 -0.01 -0.21
C ASP A 130 -15.37 -0.77 0.93
N THR A 131 -15.94 -0.69 2.13
CA THR A 131 -15.40 -1.30 3.35
C THR A 131 -16.40 -2.28 3.96
N LYS A 132 -15.90 -3.35 4.55
CA LYS A 132 -16.68 -4.34 5.30
C LYS A 132 -15.92 -4.82 6.53
N ASP A 133 -16.63 -5.38 7.49
CA ASP A 133 -16.02 -6.03 8.65
C ASP A 133 -15.35 -7.33 8.21
N LEU A 134 -14.05 -7.44 8.44
CA LEU A 134 -13.21 -8.55 8.03
C LEU A 134 -12.57 -9.22 9.25
N GLU A 135 -12.61 -10.53 9.30
CA GLU A 135 -11.78 -11.36 10.18
C GLU A 135 -10.50 -11.72 9.43
N LEU A 136 -9.39 -11.09 9.78
CA LEU A 136 -8.12 -11.29 9.07
C LEU A 136 -7.52 -12.69 9.27
N ASN A 137 -7.87 -13.42 10.33
CA ASN A 137 -7.45 -14.81 10.54
C ASN A 137 -7.81 -15.70 9.35
N THR A 138 -9.09 -15.66 8.96
CA THR A 138 -9.61 -16.48 7.85
C THR A 138 -8.97 -16.05 6.52
N LEU A 139 -8.90 -14.75 6.25
CA LEU A 139 -8.33 -14.21 5.03
C LEU A 139 -6.84 -14.54 4.89
N LEU A 140 -6.09 -14.46 5.99
CA LEU A 140 -4.66 -14.79 6.03
C LEU A 140 -4.42 -16.27 5.71
N LYS A 141 -5.25 -17.18 6.25
CA LYS A 141 -5.15 -18.62 5.96
C LYS A 141 -5.39 -18.90 4.47
N GLN A 142 -6.39 -18.25 3.87
CA GLN A 142 -6.66 -18.36 2.44
C GLN A 142 -5.46 -17.90 1.60
N CYS A 143 -4.94 -16.71 1.89
CA CYS A 143 -3.74 -16.20 1.20
C CYS A 143 -2.51 -17.10 1.40
N LEU A 144 -2.35 -17.69 2.58
CA LEU A 144 -1.20 -18.53 2.91
C LEU A 144 -1.15 -19.82 2.11
N GLU A 145 -2.30 -20.45 1.84
CA GLU A 145 -2.34 -21.72 1.07
C GLU A 145 -1.72 -21.54 -0.32
N ASP A 146 -2.00 -20.44 -1.02
CA ASP A 146 -1.41 -20.13 -2.33
C ASP A 146 0.12 -20.03 -2.24
N TYR A 147 0.63 -19.38 -1.18
CA TYR A 147 2.07 -19.22 -0.98
C TYR A 147 2.76 -20.53 -0.59
N LYS A 148 2.13 -21.38 0.22
CA LYS A 148 2.67 -22.69 0.55
C LYS A 148 2.87 -23.55 -0.70
N GLU A 149 1.90 -23.56 -1.61
CA GLU A 149 1.99 -24.29 -2.88
C GLU A 149 3.13 -23.77 -3.74
N VAL A 150 3.20 -22.44 -3.94
CA VAL A 150 4.23 -21.80 -4.78
C VAL A 150 5.64 -22.02 -4.23
N TYR A 151 5.83 -22.05 -2.91
CA TYR A 151 7.14 -22.14 -2.25
C TYR A 151 7.42 -23.52 -1.62
N ASP A 152 6.64 -24.55 -1.94
CA ASP A 152 6.79 -25.92 -1.41
C ASP A 152 8.21 -26.46 -1.59
N TYR A 153 8.83 -26.21 -2.76
CA TYR A 153 10.20 -26.62 -3.08
C TYR A 153 11.28 -26.09 -2.13
N ARG A 154 10.98 -25.05 -1.31
CA ARG A 154 11.92 -24.47 -0.35
C ARG A 154 11.87 -25.12 1.02
N ASN A 155 10.93 -26.04 1.27
CA ASN A 155 10.73 -26.76 2.54
C ASN A 155 10.68 -25.81 3.75
N ILE A 156 9.96 -24.68 3.62
CA ILE A 156 9.79 -23.70 4.71
C ILE A 156 8.67 -24.18 5.63
N GLU A 157 8.98 -24.35 6.92
CA GLU A 157 7.99 -24.68 7.93
C GLU A 157 7.13 -23.43 8.28
N VAL A 158 5.80 -23.55 8.21
CA VAL A 158 4.89 -22.45 8.49
C VAL A 158 3.94 -22.82 9.63
N ASN A 159 4.02 -22.05 10.72
CA ASN A 159 3.19 -22.21 11.91
C ASN A 159 2.33 -20.96 12.16
N ILE A 160 1.02 -21.14 12.40
CA ILE A 160 0.10 -20.07 12.81
C ILE A 160 -0.34 -20.34 14.25
N THR A 161 -0.19 -19.33 15.10
CA THR A 161 -0.69 -19.33 16.48
C THR A 161 -1.79 -18.29 16.59
N GLU A 162 -3.03 -18.74 16.70
CA GLU A 162 -4.20 -17.88 16.90
C GLU A 162 -4.50 -17.81 18.40
N GLN A 163 -4.20 -16.67 19.01
CA GLN A 163 -4.56 -16.39 20.41
C GLN A 163 -5.94 -15.74 20.51
N ASP A 164 -6.34 -15.00 19.46
CA ASP A 164 -7.63 -14.34 19.36
C ASP A 164 -7.95 -14.06 17.87
N ARG A 165 -9.09 -13.40 17.61
CA ARG A 165 -9.51 -12.97 16.27
C ARG A 165 -9.21 -11.49 16.05
N PHE A 166 -8.62 -11.19 14.91
CA PHE A 166 -8.34 -9.83 14.50
C PHE A 166 -9.41 -9.34 13.52
N HIS A 167 -10.35 -8.53 14.02
CA HIS A 167 -11.41 -7.91 13.23
C HIS A 167 -11.05 -6.48 12.85
N ILE A 168 -11.35 -6.09 11.62
CA ILE A 168 -11.14 -4.72 11.13
C ILE A 168 -12.14 -4.37 10.05
N VAL A 169 -12.62 -3.13 10.04
CA VAL A 169 -13.47 -2.60 8.96
C VAL A 169 -12.56 -1.97 7.91
N MET A 170 -12.41 -2.64 6.76
CA MET A 170 -11.58 -2.15 5.67
C MET A 170 -12.02 -2.73 4.31
N ASN A 171 -11.43 -2.22 3.24
CA ASN A 171 -11.62 -2.80 1.91
C ASN A 171 -10.90 -4.15 1.83
N GLU A 172 -11.60 -5.18 1.34
CA GLU A 172 -11.06 -6.55 1.26
C GLU A 172 -9.83 -6.66 0.36
N SER A 173 -9.83 -5.96 -0.79
CA SER A 173 -8.68 -5.97 -1.71
C SER A 173 -7.42 -5.37 -1.05
N LEU A 174 -7.59 -4.36 -0.19
CA LEU A 174 -6.49 -3.81 0.61
C LEU A 174 -6.03 -4.78 1.69
N ALA A 175 -6.96 -5.49 2.35
CA ALA A 175 -6.60 -6.52 3.33
C ALA A 175 -5.78 -7.64 2.68
N VAL A 176 -6.22 -8.15 1.52
CA VAL A 176 -5.48 -9.14 0.74
C VAL A 176 -4.11 -8.60 0.34
N ALA A 177 -4.03 -7.36 -0.16
CA ALA A 177 -2.76 -6.74 -0.54
C ALA A 177 -1.79 -6.61 0.65
N LEU A 178 -2.28 -6.21 1.83
CA LEU A 178 -1.48 -6.13 3.05
C LEU A 178 -0.90 -7.48 3.44
N LEU A 179 -1.77 -8.48 3.56
CA LEU A 179 -1.38 -9.83 4.00
C LEU A 179 -0.44 -10.50 2.99
N THR A 180 -0.73 -10.41 1.70
CA THR A 180 0.10 -11.01 0.65
C THR A 180 1.47 -10.36 0.51
N ASN A 181 1.61 -9.04 0.72
CA ASN A 181 2.92 -8.38 0.74
C ASN A 181 3.78 -8.86 1.91
N LEU A 182 3.21 -9.04 3.11
CA LEU A 182 3.94 -9.54 4.27
C LEU A 182 4.25 -11.03 4.15
N LEU A 183 3.30 -11.86 3.68
CA LEU A 183 3.55 -13.27 3.39
C LEU A 183 4.66 -13.44 2.36
N LYS A 184 4.56 -12.74 1.23
CA LYS A 184 5.60 -12.76 0.19
C LYS A 184 6.96 -12.39 0.75
N ASN A 185 7.03 -11.34 1.57
CA ASN A 185 8.26 -10.94 2.23
C ASN A 185 8.83 -12.08 3.09
N ALA A 186 8.00 -12.72 3.92
CA ALA A 186 8.40 -13.82 4.78
C ALA A 186 8.89 -15.06 4.01
N PHE A 187 8.29 -15.38 2.86
CA PHE A 187 8.74 -16.50 2.01
C PHE A 187 9.98 -16.16 1.19
N VAL A 188 9.99 -15.02 0.48
CA VAL A 188 11.06 -14.64 -0.44
C VAL A 188 12.37 -14.40 0.30
N HIS A 189 12.32 -13.74 1.45
CA HIS A 189 13.50 -13.41 2.25
C HIS A 189 13.88 -14.45 3.30
N ASN A 190 13.22 -15.60 3.28
CA ASN A 190 13.59 -16.75 4.09
C ASN A 190 14.80 -17.50 3.52
N MET A 191 15.34 -18.44 4.31
CA MET A 191 16.29 -19.46 3.86
C MET A 191 15.54 -20.76 3.53
N ASP A 192 16.15 -21.62 2.72
CA ASP A 192 15.59 -22.96 2.45
C ASP A 192 15.65 -23.82 3.71
N GLY A 193 14.56 -24.54 4.00
CA GLY A 193 14.41 -25.26 5.27
C GLY A 193 14.20 -24.33 6.48
N GLY A 194 13.95 -23.05 6.25
CA GLY A 194 13.66 -22.08 7.30
C GLY A 194 12.27 -22.18 7.87
N ARG A 195 11.88 -21.21 8.68
CA ARG A 195 10.56 -21.19 9.33
C ARG A 195 9.88 -19.83 9.19
N ILE A 196 8.55 -19.88 9.20
CA ILE A 196 7.66 -18.72 9.31
C ILE A 196 6.73 -18.99 10.49
N GLN A 197 6.64 -18.06 11.42
CA GLN A 197 5.69 -18.09 12.50
C GLN A 197 4.77 -16.87 12.40
N ILE A 198 3.46 -17.10 12.40
CA ILE A 198 2.46 -16.03 12.37
C ILE A 198 1.68 -16.09 13.68
N ILE A 199 1.69 -14.98 14.42
CA ILE A 199 0.99 -14.88 15.72
C ILE A 199 -0.12 -13.85 15.56
N ILE A 200 -1.36 -14.27 15.86
CA ILE A 200 -2.54 -13.42 15.75
C ILE A 200 -3.14 -13.21 17.13
N THR A 201 -3.26 -11.98 17.54
CA THR A 201 -3.97 -11.56 18.76
C THR A 201 -5.17 -10.70 18.40
N LYS A 202 -5.92 -10.22 19.37
CA LYS A 202 -7.03 -9.27 19.17
C LYS A 202 -6.56 -7.95 18.54
N ASN A 203 -5.32 -7.52 18.84
CA ASN A 203 -4.82 -6.19 18.49
C ASN A 203 -3.57 -6.22 17.61
N SER A 204 -3.00 -7.38 17.31
CA SER A 204 -1.80 -7.49 16.47
C SER A 204 -1.77 -8.74 15.61
N ILE A 205 -1.05 -8.64 14.48
CA ILE A 205 -0.63 -9.77 13.65
C ILE A 205 0.87 -9.63 13.45
N THR A 206 1.63 -10.63 13.91
CA THR A 206 3.09 -10.65 13.80
C THR A 206 3.52 -11.74 12.83
N PHE A 207 4.30 -11.37 11.82
CA PHE A 207 4.97 -12.28 10.89
C PHE A 207 6.43 -12.38 11.29
N ARG A 208 6.89 -13.55 11.69
CA ARG A 208 8.28 -13.84 12.04
C ARG A 208 8.83 -14.81 11.01
N ASN A 209 10.00 -14.51 10.47
CA ASN A 209 10.67 -15.43 9.54
C ASN A 209 12.17 -15.50 9.83
N SER A 210 12.71 -16.70 9.69
CA SER A 210 14.16 -16.88 9.58
C SER A 210 14.67 -16.23 8.30
N GLY A 211 15.91 -15.80 8.29
CA GLY A 211 16.50 -15.12 7.13
C GLY A 211 17.98 -14.89 7.29
N SER A 212 18.53 -13.84 6.67
CA SER A 212 19.90 -13.42 6.91
C SER A 212 20.05 -13.01 8.37
N GLY A 213 21.01 -13.57 9.10
CA GLY A 213 21.23 -13.33 10.54
C GLY A 213 21.63 -11.90 10.94
N HIS A 214 21.23 -10.89 10.15
CA HIS A 214 21.52 -9.48 10.39
C HIS A 214 20.25 -8.64 10.31
N PRO A 215 20.05 -7.68 11.26
CA PRO A 215 18.91 -6.79 11.21
C PRO A 215 18.91 -5.94 9.93
N LEU A 216 17.72 -5.59 9.47
CA LEU A 216 17.53 -4.64 8.38
C LEU A 216 17.50 -3.21 8.96
N ASP A 217 17.60 -2.22 8.09
CA ASP A 217 17.51 -0.81 8.47
C ASP A 217 16.07 -0.43 8.81
N GLU A 218 15.79 -0.32 10.12
CA GLU A 218 14.44 -0.04 10.65
C GLU A 218 13.89 1.31 10.18
N GLU A 219 14.75 2.31 9.93
CA GLU A 219 14.33 3.65 9.53
C GLU A 219 13.87 3.69 8.07
N HIS A 220 14.49 2.89 7.20
CA HIS A 220 14.27 2.96 5.75
C HIS A 220 13.49 1.78 5.16
N ILE A 221 13.26 0.70 5.95
CA ILE A 221 12.70 -0.56 5.43
C ILE A 221 11.32 -0.41 4.78
N PHE A 222 10.54 0.60 5.17
CA PHE A 222 9.22 0.91 4.60
C PHE A 222 9.26 1.97 3.49
N GLU A 223 10.45 2.49 3.16
CA GLU A 223 10.58 3.45 2.07
C GLU A 223 10.38 2.78 0.71
N ARG A 224 9.88 3.56 -0.24
CA ARG A 224 9.68 3.09 -1.63
C ARG A 224 11.03 2.77 -2.27
N PHE A 225 11.10 1.63 -2.96
CA PHE A 225 12.29 1.10 -3.64
C PHE A 225 13.43 0.68 -2.72
N TYR A 226 13.24 0.69 -1.40
CA TYR A 226 14.23 0.17 -0.49
C TYR A 226 14.35 -1.36 -0.64
N GLN A 227 15.58 -1.84 -0.72
CA GLN A 227 15.93 -3.27 -0.79
C GLN A 227 17.18 -3.51 0.05
N GLY A 228 17.03 -4.13 1.21
CA GLY A 228 18.16 -4.50 2.07
C GLY A 228 19.09 -5.55 1.42
N SER A 229 18.54 -6.42 0.58
CA SER A 229 19.28 -7.30 -0.32
C SER A 229 18.59 -7.31 -1.68
N LYS A 230 19.33 -7.13 -2.77
CA LYS A 230 18.79 -7.23 -4.13
C LYS A 230 18.46 -8.69 -4.43
N LYS A 231 17.18 -9.06 -4.38
CA LYS A 231 16.68 -10.33 -4.90
C LYS A 231 16.02 -10.09 -6.25
N GLU A 232 16.31 -10.99 -7.19
CA GLU A 232 15.78 -10.93 -8.54
C GLU A 232 14.24 -10.93 -8.51
N GLY A 233 13.62 -9.98 -9.25
CA GLY A 233 12.16 -9.83 -9.29
C GLY A 233 11.52 -9.11 -8.11
N SER A 234 12.30 -8.61 -7.13
CA SER A 234 11.81 -7.74 -6.06
C SER A 234 11.74 -6.29 -6.52
N THR A 235 10.63 -5.60 -6.30
CA THR A 235 10.43 -4.20 -6.69
C THR A 235 10.80 -3.19 -5.59
N GLY A 236 10.99 -3.65 -4.35
CA GLY A 236 11.17 -2.75 -3.20
C GLY A 236 9.93 -1.94 -2.83
N LEU A 237 8.74 -2.34 -3.30
CA LEU A 237 7.48 -1.64 -3.04
C LEU A 237 6.54 -2.39 -2.09
N GLY A 238 6.78 -3.67 -1.80
CA GLY A 238 5.86 -4.49 -1.01
C GLY A 238 5.65 -3.97 0.40
N LEU A 239 6.72 -3.63 1.12
CA LEU A 239 6.65 -3.09 2.48
C LEU A 239 6.12 -1.65 2.49
N ALA A 240 6.44 -0.84 1.49
CA ALA A 240 5.85 0.49 1.31
C ALA A 240 4.33 0.44 1.07
N ILE A 241 3.84 -0.57 0.33
CA ILE A 241 2.40 -0.82 0.16
C ILE A 241 1.78 -1.20 1.49
N ALA A 242 2.41 -2.11 2.26
CA ALA A 242 1.90 -2.53 3.55
C ALA A 242 1.80 -1.35 4.54
N ASP A 243 2.82 -0.50 4.60
CA ASP A 243 2.85 0.70 5.42
C ASP A 243 1.76 1.72 4.99
N SER A 244 1.62 1.98 3.68
CA SER A 244 0.59 2.89 3.17
C SER A 244 -0.83 2.39 3.48
N ILE A 245 -1.09 1.08 3.40
CA ILE A 245 -2.37 0.48 3.79
C ILE A 245 -2.59 0.65 5.30
N CYS A 246 -1.58 0.35 6.12
CA CYS A 246 -1.68 0.51 7.57
C CYS A 246 -2.01 1.96 7.96
N ARG A 247 -1.30 2.94 7.39
CA ARG A 247 -1.59 4.36 7.62
C ARG A 247 -3.01 4.76 7.22
N LEU A 248 -3.49 4.30 6.05
CA LEU A 248 -4.86 4.57 5.59
C LEU A 248 -5.91 4.00 6.55
N GLN A 249 -5.62 2.87 7.20
CA GLN A 249 -6.50 2.17 8.12
C GLN A 249 -6.28 2.52 9.60
N HIS A 250 -5.45 3.54 9.88
CA HIS A 250 -5.07 3.92 11.25
C HIS A 250 -4.44 2.78 12.05
N LEU A 251 -3.80 1.83 11.36
CA LEU A 251 -2.97 0.79 11.93
C LEU A 251 -1.52 1.26 11.98
N ASN A 252 -0.74 0.65 12.86
CA ASN A 252 0.70 0.81 12.88
C ASN A 252 1.38 -0.46 12.34
N ILE A 253 2.45 -0.30 11.58
CA ILE A 253 3.32 -1.42 11.19
C ILE A 253 4.73 -1.12 11.68
N ARG A 254 5.36 -2.13 12.27
CA ARG A 254 6.75 -2.00 12.73
C ARG A 254 7.56 -3.22 12.33
N TYR A 255 8.86 -3.02 12.21
CA TYR A 255 9.86 -4.06 12.07
C TYR A 255 10.73 -4.10 13.30
N TYR A 256 11.16 -5.29 13.69
CA TYR A 256 12.22 -5.51 14.67
C TYR A 256 12.91 -6.85 14.38
N PHE A 257 14.14 -6.98 14.91
CA PHE A 257 14.94 -8.20 14.77
C PHE A 257 15.15 -8.81 16.14
N GLU A 258 14.69 -10.04 16.34
CA GLU A 258 14.72 -10.72 17.62
C GLU A 258 14.99 -12.22 17.43
N GLN A 259 15.88 -12.80 18.23
CA GLN A 259 16.22 -14.24 18.19
C GLN A 259 16.63 -14.73 16.79
N GLU A 260 17.38 -13.92 16.06
CA GLU A 260 17.82 -14.18 14.68
C GLU A 260 16.65 -14.28 13.67
N GLU A 261 15.49 -13.74 14.00
CA GLU A 261 14.32 -13.67 13.13
C GLU A 261 13.94 -12.22 12.79
N HIS A 262 13.48 -12.04 11.55
CA HIS A 262 12.87 -10.80 11.11
C HIS A 262 11.39 -10.78 11.49
N CYS A 263 10.97 -9.76 12.21
CA CYS A 263 9.61 -9.62 12.71
C CYS A 263 8.94 -8.39 12.12
N PHE A 264 7.81 -8.59 11.46
CA PHE A 264 6.93 -7.54 10.96
C PHE A 264 5.61 -7.64 11.71
N GLU A 265 5.22 -6.57 12.39
CA GLU A 265 4.03 -6.58 13.25
C GLU A 265 3.07 -5.46 12.86
N ILE A 266 1.82 -5.83 12.61
CA ILE A 266 0.68 -4.92 12.44
C ILE A 266 0.00 -4.75 13.80
N LEU A 267 -0.30 -3.52 14.19
CA LEU A 267 -0.92 -3.13 15.46
C LEU A 267 -2.14 -2.25 15.21
N LYS A 268 -3.21 -2.45 16.02
CA LYS A 268 -4.34 -1.50 16.11
C LYS A 268 -3.97 -0.26 16.92
#